data_698ba261412163d52e6fb6f71334800b
#
_entry.id   698ba261412163d52e6fb6f71334800b
#
_cell.length_a   1.000
_cell.length_b   1.000
_cell.length_c   1.000
_cell.angle_alpha   90.00
_cell.angle_beta   90.00
_cell.angle_gamma   90.00
#
_symmetry.space_group_name_H-M   'P 1'
#
loop_
_entity.id
_entity.type
_entity.pdbx_description
1 polymer ?
#
loop_
_entity_poly.entity_id
_entity_poly.type
_entity_poly.pdbx_seq_one_letter_code
_entity_poly.pdbx_strand_id
1 'polypeptide(L)'
;NLVISVPSGNFGNITAGLFAKWMGLPVKRFIAANNRNDVFLEYLRTGIYSPRPSVATIANAMDVGDPSNFARIMDLFDIYGDKHHEICQHITGYRFTDEEIEYTIRYVYENDGYLLDPHGACGYQALIQYALESDETGLFLETAHPAKFKGTVDRILNADIEIPAKLQAFMKGTKQSVELCKDFDAFKSYLMEQ
;
A
#
# COMPACT_ATOMS: atom_id res chain seq x y z
N ASN A 1 -14.73 -17.04 -3.03
CA ASN A 1 -14.41 -15.82 -3.80
C ASN A 1 -13.63 -14.82 -2.92
N LEU A 2 -12.29 -14.88 -2.96
CA LEU A 2 -11.42 -14.03 -2.15
C LEU A 2 -11.21 -12.65 -2.82
N VAL A 3 -11.44 -11.57 -2.08
CA VAL A 3 -11.13 -10.18 -2.45
C VAL A 3 -10.04 -9.66 -1.52
N ILE A 4 -8.95 -9.14 -2.07
CA ILE A 4 -7.81 -8.66 -1.28
C ILE A 4 -7.62 -7.16 -1.49
N SER A 5 -7.78 -6.38 -0.43
CA SER A 5 -7.49 -4.95 -0.42
C SER A 5 -6.05 -4.69 0.01
N VAL A 6 -5.33 -3.91 -0.80
CA VAL A 6 -3.89 -3.70 -0.68
C VAL A 6 -3.58 -2.22 -0.62
N PRO A 7 -3.01 -1.72 0.49
CA PRO A 7 -2.43 -0.38 0.53
C PRO A 7 -1.36 -0.24 -0.57
N SER A 8 -1.56 0.70 -1.49
CA SER A 8 -0.83 0.73 -2.76
C SER A 8 -0.15 2.07 -3.03
N GLY A 9 1.17 2.12 -2.84
CA GLY A 9 2.04 3.22 -3.26
C GLY A 9 2.86 2.82 -4.47
N ASN A 10 3.92 2.03 -4.28
CA ASN A 10 4.77 1.52 -5.37
C ASN A 10 4.25 0.20 -5.98
N PHE A 11 3.10 -0.30 -5.57
CA PHE A 11 2.40 -1.48 -6.09
C PHE A 11 3.17 -2.82 -5.96
N GLY A 12 4.17 -2.91 -5.09
CA GLY A 12 4.92 -4.14 -4.88
C GLY A 12 4.04 -5.30 -4.40
N ASN A 13 3.23 -5.07 -3.36
CA ASN A 13 2.39 -6.10 -2.78
C ASN A 13 1.29 -6.58 -3.73
N ILE A 14 0.62 -5.65 -4.44
CA ILE A 14 -0.43 -6.04 -5.40
C ILE A 14 0.16 -6.77 -6.61
N THR A 15 1.35 -6.37 -7.08
CA THR A 15 2.07 -7.08 -8.14
C THR A 15 2.41 -8.50 -7.72
N ALA A 16 2.93 -8.70 -6.49
CA ALA A 16 3.18 -10.02 -5.95
C ALA A 16 1.90 -10.87 -5.86
N GLY A 17 0.78 -10.26 -5.46
CA GLY A 17 -0.54 -10.89 -5.45
C GLY A 17 -1.01 -11.33 -6.84
N LEU A 18 -0.78 -10.50 -7.86
CA LEU A 18 -1.07 -10.83 -9.26
C LEU A 18 -0.23 -12.01 -9.75
N PHE A 19 1.08 -12.02 -9.46
CA PHE A 19 1.92 -13.19 -9.76
C PHE A 19 1.39 -14.45 -9.09
N ALA A 20 1.03 -14.37 -7.79
CA ALA A 20 0.46 -15.51 -7.07
C ALA A 20 -0.86 -15.99 -7.72
N LYS A 21 -1.72 -15.06 -8.19
CA LYS A 21 -2.94 -15.40 -8.91
C LYS A 21 -2.63 -16.14 -10.22
N TRP A 22 -1.65 -15.69 -11.00
CA TRP A 22 -1.20 -16.38 -12.22
C TRP A 22 -0.56 -17.73 -11.93
N MET A 23 -0.02 -17.92 -10.73
CA MET A 23 0.49 -19.23 -10.25
C MET A 23 -0.63 -20.14 -9.69
N GLY A 24 -1.88 -19.69 -9.70
CA GLY A 24 -3.04 -20.50 -9.30
C GLY A 24 -3.69 -20.12 -7.97
N LEU A 25 -3.27 -19.04 -7.30
CA LEU A 25 -3.97 -18.55 -6.10
C LEU A 25 -5.39 -18.08 -6.48
N PRO A 26 -6.45 -18.63 -5.85
CA PRO A 26 -7.84 -18.35 -6.23
C PRO A 26 -8.34 -17.00 -5.66
N VAL A 27 -7.79 -15.91 -6.16
CA VAL A 27 -8.24 -14.55 -5.83
C VAL A 27 -9.20 -14.05 -6.91
N LYS A 28 -10.42 -13.67 -6.52
CA LYS A 28 -11.41 -13.08 -7.43
C LYS A 28 -10.92 -11.70 -7.89
N ARG A 29 -10.56 -10.82 -6.94
CA ARG A 29 -10.24 -9.43 -7.21
C ARG A 29 -9.22 -8.86 -6.22
N PHE A 30 -8.39 -7.95 -6.71
CA PHE A 30 -7.59 -7.07 -5.88
C PHE A 30 -8.20 -5.68 -5.81
N ILE A 31 -8.03 -5.01 -4.68
CA ILE A 31 -8.40 -3.61 -4.49
C ILE A 31 -7.12 -2.82 -4.26
N ALA A 32 -6.83 -1.86 -5.14
CA ALA A 32 -5.74 -0.91 -4.97
C ALA A 32 -6.24 0.27 -4.13
N ALA A 33 -5.87 0.30 -2.86
CA ALA A 33 -6.19 1.39 -1.95
C ALA A 33 -5.08 2.44 -1.99
N ASN A 34 -5.38 3.63 -2.50
CA ASN A 34 -4.41 4.71 -2.66
C ASN A 34 -4.71 5.84 -1.65
N ASN A 35 -3.67 6.59 -1.30
CA ASN A 35 -3.81 7.91 -0.70
C ASN A 35 -4.04 8.96 -1.81
N ARG A 36 -3.72 10.24 -1.57
CA ARG A 36 -3.85 11.30 -2.57
C ARG A 36 -2.95 11.12 -3.80
N ASN A 37 -1.99 10.18 -3.74
CA ASN A 37 -1.14 9.81 -4.87
C ASN A 37 -1.83 8.68 -5.67
N ASP A 38 -2.74 9.07 -6.54
CA ASP A 38 -3.75 8.22 -7.17
C ASP A 38 -3.52 7.97 -8.67
N VAL A 39 -2.26 8.02 -9.14
CA VAL A 39 -1.87 7.84 -10.54
C VAL A 39 -2.43 6.54 -11.14
N PHE A 40 -2.40 5.46 -10.35
CA PHE A 40 -2.93 4.18 -10.82
C PHE A 40 -4.46 4.15 -10.89
N LEU A 41 -5.15 4.80 -9.96
CA LEU A 41 -6.61 4.95 -10.03
C LEU A 41 -7.02 5.75 -11.28
N GLU A 42 -6.28 6.80 -11.60
CA GLU A 42 -6.48 7.57 -12.82
C GLU A 42 -6.29 6.69 -14.07
N TYR A 43 -5.23 5.87 -14.08
CA TYR A 43 -5.02 4.88 -15.14
C TYR A 43 -6.20 3.90 -15.27
N LEU A 44 -6.69 3.34 -14.16
CA LEU A 44 -7.87 2.44 -14.20
C LEU A 44 -9.11 3.12 -14.79
N ARG A 45 -9.28 4.42 -14.58
CA ARG A 45 -10.44 5.18 -15.10
C ARG A 45 -10.30 5.58 -16.56
N THR A 46 -9.09 5.88 -17.01
CA THR A 46 -8.85 6.55 -18.30
C THR A 46 -8.07 5.72 -19.31
N GLY A 47 -7.36 4.69 -18.86
CA GLY A 47 -6.39 3.96 -19.69
C GLY A 47 -5.08 4.72 -19.93
N ILE A 48 -4.95 5.93 -19.38
CA ILE A 48 -3.78 6.79 -19.60
C ILE A 48 -2.92 6.81 -18.32
N TYR A 49 -1.68 6.35 -18.41
CA TYR A 49 -0.71 6.43 -17.32
C TYR A 49 0.01 7.77 -17.36
N SER A 50 -0.19 8.58 -16.34
CA SER A 50 0.35 9.95 -16.24
C SER A 50 1.08 10.15 -14.91
N PRO A 51 2.35 9.75 -14.79
CA PRO A 51 3.17 9.99 -13.60
C PRO A 51 3.25 11.48 -13.27
N ARG A 52 3.31 11.79 -11.96
CA ARG A 52 3.42 13.15 -11.46
C ARG A 52 4.17 13.20 -10.13
N PRO A 53 4.67 14.37 -9.71
CA PRO A 53 5.30 14.51 -8.40
C PRO A 53 4.38 14.03 -7.28
N SER A 54 4.93 13.32 -6.31
CA SER A 54 4.18 12.85 -5.15
C SER A 54 3.77 14.01 -4.23
N VAL A 55 2.65 13.82 -3.55
CA VAL A 55 2.11 14.73 -2.53
C VAL A 55 2.28 14.07 -1.17
N ALA A 56 2.80 14.80 -0.18
CA ALA A 56 2.95 14.30 1.18
C ALA A 56 1.60 14.04 1.85
N THR A 57 1.48 12.87 2.51
CA THR A 57 0.29 12.44 3.25
C THR A 57 0.66 11.76 4.58
N ILE A 58 -0.34 11.50 5.43
CA ILE A 58 -0.13 10.74 6.68
C ILE A 58 0.18 9.25 6.42
N ALA A 59 -0.22 8.71 5.26
CA ALA A 59 0.14 7.37 4.80
C ALA A 59 1.38 7.42 3.90
N ASN A 60 2.47 7.96 4.42
CA ASN A 60 3.63 8.45 3.66
C ASN A 60 4.41 7.37 2.89
N ALA A 61 4.36 6.11 3.26
CA ALA A 61 4.98 5.03 2.49
C ALA A 61 4.26 4.76 1.16
N MET A 62 3.07 5.36 0.96
CA MET A 62 2.31 5.33 -0.28
C MET A 62 2.45 6.64 -1.09
N ASP A 63 3.30 7.58 -0.69
CA ASP A 63 3.53 8.85 -1.40
C ASP A 63 4.40 8.62 -2.64
N VAL A 64 3.83 7.98 -3.64
CA VAL A 64 4.49 7.58 -4.87
C VAL A 64 3.71 8.09 -6.08
N GLY A 65 4.31 9.02 -6.82
CA GLY A 65 3.71 9.61 -8.02
C GLY A 65 4.10 8.91 -9.34
N ASP A 66 5.05 7.96 -9.29
CA ASP A 66 5.48 7.12 -10.41
C ASP A 66 5.83 5.71 -9.90
N PRO A 67 4.83 4.85 -9.69
CA PRO A 67 5.04 3.51 -9.15
C PRO A 67 5.85 2.62 -10.10
N SER A 68 7.06 2.24 -9.69
CA SER A 68 7.99 1.43 -10.51
C SER A 68 7.45 0.03 -10.85
N ASN A 69 6.53 -0.50 -10.06
CA ASN A 69 5.89 -1.79 -10.36
C ASN A 69 4.78 -1.69 -11.42
N PHE A 70 4.39 -0.49 -11.86
CA PHE A 70 3.45 -0.35 -12.95
C PHE A 70 3.92 -1.07 -14.22
N ALA A 71 5.20 -0.95 -14.57
CA ALA A 71 5.78 -1.65 -15.71
C ALA A 71 5.62 -3.18 -15.59
N ARG A 72 5.77 -3.74 -14.37
CA ARG A 72 5.58 -5.19 -14.13
C ARG A 72 4.13 -5.62 -14.27
N ILE A 73 3.19 -4.77 -13.81
CA ILE A 73 1.76 -5.02 -14.01
C ILE A 73 1.45 -5.04 -15.51
N MET A 74 1.93 -4.05 -16.25
CA MET A 74 1.74 -3.98 -17.71
C MET A 74 2.31 -5.19 -18.45
N ASP A 75 3.47 -5.69 -18.01
CA ASP A 75 4.11 -6.87 -18.57
C ASP A 75 3.31 -8.15 -18.29
N LEU A 76 2.79 -8.32 -17.07
CA LEU A 76 1.92 -9.44 -16.73
C LEU A 76 0.68 -9.57 -17.62
N PHE A 77 0.16 -8.45 -18.10
CA PHE A 77 -1.00 -8.39 -18.97
C PHE A 77 -0.64 -8.25 -20.45
N ASP A 78 0.63 -8.39 -20.83
CA ASP A 78 1.09 -8.20 -22.22
C ASP A 78 0.55 -9.25 -23.19
N ILE A 79 0.12 -10.40 -22.68
CA ILE A 79 -0.51 -11.47 -23.46
C ILE A 79 -1.93 -11.13 -23.93
N TYR A 80 -2.55 -10.07 -23.41
CA TYR A 80 -3.90 -9.65 -23.77
C TYR A 80 -3.87 -8.50 -24.77
N GLY A 81 -4.80 -8.51 -25.70
CA GLY A 81 -4.91 -7.46 -26.74
C GLY A 81 -5.30 -6.09 -26.17
N ASP A 82 -6.17 -6.07 -25.16
CA ASP A 82 -6.56 -4.86 -24.41
C ASP A 82 -6.17 -4.99 -22.95
N LYS A 83 -4.92 -4.62 -22.65
CA LYS A 83 -4.35 -4.69 -21.30
C LYS A 83 -5.14 -3.87 -20.27
N HIS A 84 -5.59 -2.68 -20.64
CA HIS A 84 -6.33 -1.81 -19.72
C HIS A 84 -7.64 -2.47 -19.31
N HIS A 85 -8.41 -2.98 -20.27
CA HIS A 85 -9.63 -3.70 -19.99
C HIS A 85 -9.40 -4.88 -19.05
N GLU A 86 -8.41 -5.72 -19.34
CA GLU A 86 -8.07 -6.88 -18.51
C GLU A 86 -7.61 -6.50 -17.09
N ILE A 87 -6.77 -5.49 -16.95
CA ILE A 87 -6.36 -4.98 -15.63
C ILE A 87 -7.60 -4.57 -14.83
N CYS A 88 -8.56 -3.87 -15.44
CA CYS A 88 -9.81 -3.47 -14.79
C CYS A 88 -10.72 -4.64 -14.39
N GLN A 89 -10.60 -5.81 -15.05
CA GLN A 89 -11.28 -7.04 -14.61
C GLN A 89 -10.70 -7.62 -13.33
N HIS A 90 -9.43 -7.36 -13.04
CA HIS A 90 -8.71 -7.93 -11.90
C HIS A 90 -8.50 -6.97 -10.74
N ILE A 91 -8.47 -5.65 -11.00
CA ILE A 91 -8.16 -4.63 -10.00
C ILE A 91 -9.22 -3.54 -9.99
N THR A 92 -9.72 -3.22 -8.81
CA THR A 92 -10.54 -2.04 -8.54
C THR A 92 -9.71 -1.04 -7.73
N GLY A 93 -9.83 0.26 -7.99
CA GLY A 93 -9.07 1.29 -7.28
C GLY A 93 -9.95 2.21 -6.45
N TYR A 94 -9.44 2.63 -5.29
CA TYR A 94 -10.02 3.68 -4.44
C TYR A 94 -8.93 4.66 -4.01
N ARG A 95 -9.35 5.86 -3.63
CA ARG A 95 -8.46 6.92 -3.13
C ARG A 95 -9.07 7.55 -1.89
N PHE A 96 -8.20 7.86 -0.90
CA PHE A 96 -8.60 8.47 0.37
C PHE A 96 -7.77 9.70 0.68
N THR A 97 -8.41 10.69 1.27
CA THR A 97 -7.76 11.89 1.84
C THR A 97 -7.24 11.59 3.24
N ASP A 98 -6.38 12.47 3.77
CA ASP A 98 -5.87 12.33 5.14
C ASP A 98 -7.01 12.36 6.17
N GLU A 99 -8.03 13.18 5.95
CA GLU A 99 -9.20 13.29 6.83
C GLU A 99 -10.02 11.98 6.87
N GLU A 100 -10.19 11.34 5.72
CA GLU A 100 -10.88 10.04 5.62
C GLU A 100 -10.07 8.93 6.30
N ILE A 101 -8.75 8.95 6.16
CA ILE A 101 -7.85 8.01 6.82
C ILE A 101 -7.90 8.21 8.34
N GLU A 102 -7.83 9.45 8.83
CA GLU A 102 -7.93 9.78 10.26
C GLU A 102 -9.28 9.34 10.85
N TYR A 103 -10.36 9.60 10.13
CA TYR A 103 -11.69 9.13 10.52
C TYR A 103 -11.74 7.61 10.65
N THR A 104 -11.19 6.89 9.66
CA THR A 104 -11.18 5.42 9.64
C THR A 104 -10.40 4.84 10.82
N ILE A 105 -9.20 5.39 11.12
CA ILE A 105 -8.39 4.96 12.28
C ILE A 105 -9.19 5.13 13.57
N ARG A 106 -9.82 6.29 13.76
CA ARG A 106 -10.60 6.57 14.97
C ARG A 106 -11.82 5.67 15.07
N TYR A 107 -12.57 5.55 13.98
CA TYR A 107 -13.79 4.74 13.94
C TYR A 107 -13.52 3.27 14.31
N VAL A 108 -12.49 2.66 13.71
CA VAL A 108 -12.15 1.24 13.97
C VAL A 108 -11.63 1.06 15.39
N TYR A 109 -10.83 2.01 15.89
CA TYR A 109 -10.35 1.94 17.26
C TYR A 109 -11.49 2.03 18.29
N GLU A 110 -12.43 2.95 18.09
CA GLU A 110 -13.55 3.17 19.02
C GLU A 110 -14.61 2.06 18.98
N ASN A 111 -14.86 1.46 17.82
CA ASN A 111 -15.94 0.49 17.65
C ASN A 111 -15.46 -0.97 17.70
N ASP A 112 -14.28 -1.25 17.20
CA ASP A 112 -13.74 -2.61 17.07
C ASP A 112 -12.55 -2.88 18.02
N GLY A 113 -12.04 -1.84 18.68
CA GLY A 113 -10.85 -1.94 19.54
C GLY A 113 -9.58 -2.29 18.78
N TYR A 114 -9.57 -2.16 17.45
CA TYR A 114 -8.43 -2.49 16.62
C TYR A 114 -7.65 -1.24 16.20
N LEU A 115 -6.32 -1.31 16.34
CA LEU A 115 -5.44 -0.20 16.07
C LEU A 115 -4.86 -0.30 14.65
N LEU A 116 -5.39 0.50 13.73
CA LEU A 116 -4.88 0.61 12.36
C LEU A 116 -3.69 1.56 12.25
N ASP A 117 -2.74 1.25 11.37
CA ASP A 117 -1.82 2.26 10.83
C ASP A 117 -2.48 3.02 9.66
N PRO A 118 -1.95 4.20 9.26
CA PRO A 118 -2.56 4.98 8.17
C PRO A 118 -2.67 4.25 6.83
N HIS A 119 -1.79 3.30 6.54
CA HIS A 119 -1.83 2.52 5.29
C HIS A 119 -2.90 1.43 5.39
N GLY A 120 -2.94 0.69 6.50
CA GLY A 120 -3.99 -0.30 6.77
C GLY A 120 -5.38 0.33 6.76
N ALA A 121 -5.52 1.56 7.27
CA ALA A 121 -6.77 2.32 7.21
C ALA A 121 -7.25 2.54 5.77
N CYS A 122 -6.36 2.85 4.82
CA CYS A 122 -6.72 2.91 3.39
C CYS A 122 -7.24 1.56 2.89
N GLY A 123 -6.53 0.48 3.24
CA GLY A 123 -6.90 -0.88 2.85
C GLY A 123 -8.25 -1.31 3.41
N TYR A 124 -8.50 -1.04 4.69
CA TYR A 124 -9.77 -1.31 5.36
C TYR A 124 -10.92 -0.55 4.71
N GLN A 125 -10.78 0.76 4.57
CA GLN A 125 -11.82 1.61 4.01
C GLN A 125 -12.15 1.25 2.56
N ALA A 126 -11.14 0.90 1.75
CA ALA A 126 -11.34 0.45 0.39
C ALA A 126 -12.15 -0.86 0.32
N LEU A 127 -11.91 -1.78 1.26
CA LEU A 127 -12.69 -3.01 1.35
C LEU A 127 -14.14 -2.73 1.74
N ILE A 128 -14.39 -1.82 2.69
CA ILE A 128 -15.75 -1.39 3.07
C ILE A 128 -16.48 -0.73 1.88
N GLN A 129 -15.80 0.17 1.14
CA GLN A 129 -16.40 0.82 -0.03
C GLN A 129 -16.66 -0.13 -1.20
N TYR A 130 -15.87 -1.17 -1.33
CA TYR A 130 -16.10 -2.21 -2.35
C TYR A 130 -17.43 -2.92 -2.14
N ALA A 131 -17.90 -3.02 -0.89
CA ALA A 131 -19.15 -3.66 -0.51
C ALA A 131 -19.23 -5.12 -1.02
N LEU A 132 -18.58 -6.03 -0.28
CA LEU A 132 -18.51 -7.45 -0.63
C LEU A 132 -19.88 -8.07 -0.93
N GLU A 133 -19.95 -8.90 -1.95
CA GLU A 133 -21.10 -9.75 -2.22
C GLU A 133 -21.21 -10.86 -1.16
N SER A 134 -22.39 -11.48 -1.04
CA SER A 134 -22.67 -12.46 0.01
C SER A 134 -21.82 -13.73 -0.05
N ASP A 135 -21.22 -14.04 -1.20
CA ASP A 135 -20.34 -15.18 -1.44
C ASP A 135 -18.85 -14.80 -1.46
N GLU A 136 -18.53 -13.54 -1.16
CA GLU A 136 -17.16 -13.04 -1.11
C GLU A 136 -16.60 -12.99 0.31
N THR A 137 -15.31 -13.29 0.41
CA THR A 137 -14.51 -13.08 1.62
C THR A 137 -13.50 -11.98 1.37
N GLY A 138 -13.56 -10.93 2.19
CA GLY A 138 -12.64 -9.81 2.12
C GLY A 138 -11.44 -9.97 3.05
N LEU A 139 -10.28 -9.57 2.57
CA LEU A 139 -9.07 -9.44 3.36
C LEU A 139 -8.40 -8.11 3.02
N PHE A 140 -7.99 -7.35 4.02
CA PHE A 140 -7.11 -6.19 3.80
C PHE A 140 -5.74 -6.45 4.42
N LEU A 141 -4.70 -5.84 3.84
CA LEU A 141 -3.34 -6.00 4.32
C LEU A 141 -2.97 -4.89 5.30
N GLU A 142 -2.51 -5.29 6.49
CA GLU A 142 -1.77 -4.44 7.41
C GLU A 142 -0.28 -4.56 7.10
N THR A 143 0.31 -3.51 6.52
CA THR A 143 1.68 -3.56 5.99
C THR A 143 2.72 -3.00 6.93
N ALA A 144 2.31 -2.38 8.04
CA ALA A 144 3.18 -1.84 9.06
C ALA A 144 2.51 -1.89 10.44
N HIS A 145 3.32 -1.87 11.51
CA HIS A 145 2.80 -1.72 12.85
C HIS A 145 2.51 -0.23 13.15
N PRO A 146 1.35 0.12 13.76
CA PRO A 146 0.96 1.51 14.07
C PRO A 146 2.01 2.31 14.84
N ALA A 147 2.80 1.65 15.70
CA ALA A 147 3.89 2.27 16.44
C ALA A 147 5.00 2.88 15.54
N LYS A 148 5.11 2.50 14.28
CA LYS A 148 6.00 3.19 13.30
C LYS A 148 5.52 4.60 12.99
N PHE A 149 4.24 4.85 13.16
CA PHE A 149 3.57 6.11 12.90
C PHE A 149 3.01 6.72 14.19
N LYS A 150 3.64 6.38 15.33
CA LYS A 150 3.17 6.74 16.68
C LYS A 150 2.74 8.19 16.78
N GLY A 151 3.55 9.15 16.35
CA GLY A 151 3.19 10.57 16.45
C GLY A 151 1.89 10.94 15.71
N THR A 152 1.63 10.31 14.56
CA THR A 152 0.39 10.49 13.80
C THR A 152 -0.78 9.80 14.50
N VAL A 153 -0.61 8.56 14.91
CA VAL A 153 -1.68 7.76 15.53
C VAL A 153 -2.05 8.32 16.90
N ASP A 154 -1.08 8.70 17.74
CA ASP A 154 -1.32 9.36 19.04
C ASP A 154 -2.14 10.65 18.87
N ARG A 155 -1.79 11.47 17.90
CA ARG A 155 -2.53 12.70 17.58
C ARG A 155 -3.97 12.39 17.16
N ILE A 156 -4.17 11.40 16.29
CA ILE A 156 -5.51 11.03 15.79
C ILE A 156 -6.40 10.53 16.92
N LEU A 157 -5.85 9.66 17.79
CA LEU A 157 -6.61 9.03 18.88
C LEU A 157 -6.63 9.83 20.16
N ASN A 158 -5.85 10.91 20.23
CA ASN A 158 -5.57 11.64 21.49
C ASN A 158 -5.16 10.69 22.62
N ALA A 159 -4.28 9.75 22.32
CA ALA A 159 -3.82 8.67 23.20
C ALA A 159 -2.31 8.46 23.04
N ASP A 160 -1.70 7.75 23.98
CA ASP A 160 -0.31 7.33 23.94
C ASP A 160 -0.25 5.82 23.67
N ILE A 161 -0.17 5.45 22.37
CA ILE A 161 -0.15 4.03 21.98
C ILE A 161 1.12 3.34 22.45
N GLU A 162 0.99 2.09 22.90
CA GLU A 162 2.11 1.29 23.33
C GLU A 162 3.04 0.92 22.17
N ILE A 163 4.35 1.08 22.41
CA ILE A 163 5.37 0.59 21.47
C ILE A 163 5.77 -0.82 21.91
N PRO A 164 5.65 -1.85 21.05
CA PRO A 164 6.07 -3.21 21.40
C PRO A 164 7.52 -3.28 21.89
N ALA A 165 7.79 -4.09 22.90
CA ALA A 165 9.10 -4.16 23.55
C ALA A 165 10.27 -4.42 22.57
N LYS A 166 10.05 -5.25 21.54
CA LYS A 166 11.04 -5.48 20.49
C LYS A 166 11.36 -4.20 19.70
N LEU A 167 10.33 -3.42 19.35
CA LEU A 167 10.53 -2.15 18.64
C LEU A 167 11.21 -1.12 19.51
N GLN A 168 10.85 -1.05 20.80
CA GLN A 168 11.55 -0.17 21.78
C GLN A 168 13.04 -0.50 21.87
N ALA A 169 13.40 -1.79 21.85
CA ALA A 169 14.80 -2.20 21.89
C ALA A 169 15.57 -1.70 20.66
N PHE A 170 14.97 -1.80 19.46
CA PHE A 170 15.58 -1.27 18.24
C PHE A 170 15.70 0.26 18.24
N MET A 171 14.72 0.99 18.80
CA MET A 171 14.76 2.45 18.90
C MET A 171 15.91 2.95 19.80
N LYS A 172 16.39 2.14 20.74
CA LYS A 172 17.56 2.44 21.59
C LYS A 172 18.89 2.18 20.90
N GLY A 173 18.88 1.54 19.74
CA GLY A 173 20.07 1.24 18.96
C GLY A 173 20.65 2.47 18.28
N THR A 174 21.95 2.40 17.93
CA THR A 174 22.61 3.43 17.14
C THR A 174 22.34 3.17 15.64
N LYS A 175 21.89 4.20 14.92
CA LYS A 175 21.73 4.11 13.47
C LYS A 175 23.10 3.85 12.83
N GLN A 176 23.19 2.77 12.06
CA GLN A 176 24.35 2.46 11.22
C GLN A 176 23.93 2.62 9.76
N SER A 177 24.63 3.47 9.04
CA SER A 177 24.40 3.69 7.62
C SER A 177 25.68 4.15 6.94
N VAL A 178 25.88 3.75 5.70
CA VAL A 178 26.96 4.23 4.84
C VAL A 178 26.33 5.06 3.74
N GLU A 179 26.84 6.27 3.53
CA GLU A 179 26.41 7.10 2.42
C GLU A 179 27.08 6.63 1.14
N LEU A 180 26.28 6.33 0.13
CA LEU A 180 26.72 5.93 -1.20
C LEU A 180 26.03 6.80 -2.25
N CYS A 181 26.74 7.10 -3.34
CA CYS A 181 26.08 7.69 -4.50
C CYS A 181 25.14 6.66 -5.17
N LYS A 182 24.19 7.15 -6.00
CA LYS A 182 23.20 6.30 -6.70
C LYS A 182 23.79 5.60 -7.96
N ASP A 183 25.10 5.38 -7.97
CA ASP A 183 25.82 4.70 -9.05
C ASP A 183 25.95 3.21 -8.74
N PHE A 184 25.64 2.35 -9.73
CA PHE A 184 25.66 0.91 -9.55
C PHE A 184 27.08 0.36 -9.34
N ASP A 185 28.07 0.88 -10.07
CA ASP A 185 29.44 0.37 -9.98
C ASP A 185 30.07 0.75 -8.63
N ALA A 186 29.75 1.94 -8.10
CA ALA A 186 30.14 2.34 -6.75
C ALA A 186 29.53 1.43 -5.68
N PHE A 187 28.23 1.09 -5.80
CA PHE A 187 27.57 0.16 -4.88
C PHE A 187 28.17 -1.25 -4.98
N LYS A 188 28.44 -1.74 -6.19
CA LYS A 188 29.09 -3.03 -6.42
C LYS A 188 30.48 -3.09 -5.80
N SER A 189 31.31 -2.06 -6.01
CA SER A 189 32.64 -1.97 -5.42
C SER A 189 32.58 -2.01 -3.90
N TYR A 190 31.68 -1.21 -3.29
CA TYR A 190 31.48 -1.23 -1.85
C TYR A 190 31.13 -2.62 -1.31
N LEU A 191 30.28 -3.39 -2.00
CA LEU A 191 29.91 -4.75 -1.58
C LEU A 191 31.07 -5.75 -1.72
N MET A 192 31.95 -5.56 -2.69
CA MET A 192 33.09 -6.46 -2.94
C MET A 192 34.26 -6.20 -1.99
N GLU A 193 34.31 -5.05 -1.32
CA GLU A 193 35.33 -4.65 -0.34
C GLU A 193 34.98 -5.03 1.11
N GLN A 194 33.76 -5.54 1.38
CA GLN A 194 33.30 -6.04 2.69
C GLN A 194 33.74 -7.49 2.93
#